data_042823c107f85d3186cc73c51eecd56d
#
_entry.id   042823c107f85d3186cc73c51eecd56d
#
_cell.length_a   1.000
_cell.length_b   1.000
_cell.length_c   1.000
_cell.angle_alpha   90.00
_cell.angle_beta   90.00
_cell.angle_gamma   90.00
#
_symmetry.space_group_name_H-M   'P 1'
#
loop_
_entity.id
_entity.type
_entity.pdbx_description
1 polymer ?
#
loop_
_entity_poly.entity_id
_entity_poly.type
_entity_poly.pdbx_seq_one_letter_code
_entity_poly.pdbx_strand_id
1 'polypeptide(L)'
;MKEYMQPKWWLTGVGAIFTIFTLLTYAEIMNAAETGWGADNYDDRDIFYEKAWASTFLLVAIITIVSGQFVEGRTQAILAITIGGGNILTFILTLLAAGDLGYGYTDSPANWAPPMVMAAGLLVSGYLHLED
;
A
#
# COMPACT_ATOMS: atom_id res chain seq x y z
N MET A 1 18.48 -3.03 15.86
CA MET A 1 17.23 -3.17 15.07
C MET A 1 16.39 -1.89 15.13
N LYS A 2 16.17 -1.31 16.32
CA LYS A 2 15.42 -0.05 16.52
C LYS A 2 15.98 1.11 15.67
N GLU A 3 17.29 1.26 15.56
CA GLU A 3 17.93 2.32 14.78
C GLU A 3 17.62 2.27 13.27
N TYR A 4 17.43 1.08 12.70
CA TYR A 4 17.12 0.90 11.28
C TYR A 4 15.62 0.93 10.97
N MET A 5 14.79 0.77 12.00
CA MET A 5 13.33 0.73 11.89
C MET A 5 12.68 2.05 12.32
N GLN A 6 13.29 3.18 11.93
CA GLN A 6 12.76 4.51 12.26
C GLN A 6 11.44 4.79 11.53
N PRO A 7 10.34 5.14 12.22
CA PRO A 7 9.04 5.40 11.59
C PRO A 7 9.11 6.46 10.49
N LYS A 8 9.93 7.48 10.67
CA LYS A 8 10.17 8.53 9.68
C LYS A 8 10.57 7.96 8.32
N TRP A 9 11.56 7.10 8.28
CA TRP A 9 12.07 6.55 7.01
C TRP A 9 11.10 5.54 6.40
N TRP A 10 10.45 4.74 7.22
CA TRP A 10 9.44 3.79 6.76
C TRP A 10 8.21 4.49 6.20
N LEU A 11 7.66 5.48 6.90
CA LEU A 11 6.54 6.28 6.40
C LEU A 11 6.90 6.99 5.09
N THR A 12 8.03 7.66 5.04
CA THR A 12 8.45 8.38 3.83
C THR A 12 8.71 7.42 2.66
N GLY A 13 9.44 6.33 2.90
CA GLY A 13 9.78 5.36 1.85
C GLY A 13 8.55 4.64 1.30
N VAL A 14 7.68 4.14 2.17
CA VAL A 14 6.44 3.46 1.76
C VAL A 14 5.51 4.42 1.02
N GLY A 15 5.35 5.65 1.53
CA GLY A 15 4.54 6.66 0.85
C GLY A 15 5.08 7.02 -0.53
N ALA A 16 6.40 7.15 -0.68
CA ALA A 16 7.03 7.40 -1.98
C ALA A 16 6.80 6.24 -2.97
N ILE A 17 6.96 4.99 -2.51
CA ILE A 17 6.72 3.81 -3.33
C ILE A 17 5.24 3.74 -3.76
N PHE A 18 4.29 3.94 -2.86
CA PHE A 18 2.87 3.98 -3.20
C PHE A 18 2.52 5.09 -4.19
N THR A 19 3.16 6.26 -4.07
CA THR A 19 3.01 7.34 -5.06
C THR A 19 3.48 6.90 -6.45
N ILE A 20 4.64 6.27 -6.54
CA ILE A 20 5.18 5.77 -7.81
C ILE A 20 4.24 4.74 -8.42
N PHE A 21 3.80 3.72 -7.66
CA PHE A 21 2.88 2.71 -8.16
C PHE A 21 1.56 3.31 -8.64
N THR A 22 0.98 4.26 -7.90
CA THR A 22 -0.24 4.95 -8.31
C THR A 22 -0.05 5.67 -9.64
N LEU A 23 1.05 6.40 -9.80
CA LEU A 23 1.32 7.11 -11.05
C LEU A 23 1.55 6.17 -12.23
N LEU A 24 2.22 5.03 -12.02
CA LEU A 24 2.43 4.01 -13.06
C LEU A 24 1.10 3.35 -13.48
N THR A 25 0.20 3.10 -12.54
CA THR A 25 -1.15 2.59 -12.83
C THR A 25 -1.97 3.63 -13.59
N TYR A 26 -1.91 4.89 -13.17
CA TYR A 26 -2.63 5.98 -13.84
C TYR A 26 -2.16 6.22 -15.27
N ALA A 27 -0.86 6.09 -15.51
CA ALA A 27 -0.25 6.20 -16.84
C ALA A 27 -0.38 4.92 -17.70
N GLU A 28 -1.07 3.90 -17.19
CA GLU A 28 -1.26 2.59 -17.85
C GLU A 28 0.07 1.86 -18.16
N ILE A 29 1.17 2.27 -17.51
CA ILE A 29 2.45 1.55 -17.57
C ILE A 29 2.35 0.22 -16.83
N MET A 30 1.57 0.20 -15.74
CA MET A 30 1.14 -1.00 -15.03
C MET A 30 -0.35 -1.19 -15.28
N ASN A 31 -0.71 -2.17 -16.13
CA ASN A 31 -2.09 -2.49 -16.40
C ASN A 31 -2.62 -3.47 -15.33
N ALA A 32 -3.19 -2.91 -14.27
CA ALA A 32 -3.72 -3.69 -13.16
C ALA A 32 -4.95 -4.52 -13.57
N ALA A 33 -5.79 -3.99 -14.47
CA ALA A 33 -6.96 -4.70 -14.98
C ALA A 33 -6.55 -5.95 -15.77
N GLU A 34 -5.55 -5.85 -16.63
CA GLU A 34 -5.00 -6.99 -17.35
C GLU A 34 -4.39 -8.03 -16.40
N THR A 35 -3.65 -7.57 -15.39
CA THR A 35 -3.05 -8.45 -14.37
C THR A 35 -4.12 -9.19 -13.57
N GLY A 36 -5.24 -8.54 -13.29
CA GLY A 36 -6.31 -9.11 -12.48
C GLY A 36 -7.29 -9.98 -13.25
N TRP A 37 -7.75 -9.53 -14.41
CA TRP A 37 -8.79 -10.22 -15.18
C TRP A 37 -8.25 -11.05 -16.35
N GLY A 38 -6.98 -10.87 -16.74
CA GLY A 38 -6.37 -11.44 -17.93
C GLY A 38 -6.58 -10.58 -19.17
N ALA A 39 -5.65 -10.71 -20.15
CA ALA A 39 -5.54 -9.82 -21.31
C ALA A 39 -6.83 -9.69 -22.16
N ASP A 40 -7.66 -10.74 -22.22
CA ASP A 40 -8.87 -10.78 -23.06
C ASP A 40 -10.17 -10.60 -22.26
N ASN A 41 -10.10 -10.34 -20.94
CA ASN A 41 -11.24 -10.40 -20.03
C ASN A 41 -11.51 -9.11 -19.26
N TYR A 42 -10.93 -7.97 -19.64
CA TYR A 42 -11.18 -6.68 -19.01
C TYR A 42 -11.69 -5.65 -20.03
N ASP A 43 -12.42 -4.65 -19.53
CA ASP A 43 -12.98 -3.55 -20.34
C ASP A 43 -12.63 -2.17 -19.74
N ASP A 44 -13.11 -1.10 -20.38
CA ASP A 44 -12.87 0.29 -19.94
C ASP A 44 -13.38 0.58 -18.53
N ARG A 45 -14.39 -0.19 -18.05
CA ARG A 45 -14.91 -0.06 -16.68
C ARG A 45 -13.92 -0.60 -15.67
N ASP A 46 -13.28 -1.73 -15.99
CA ASP A 46 -12.25 -2.30 -15.14
C ASP A 46 -11.05 -1.36 -15.04
N ILE A 47 -10.62 -0.77 -16.15
CA ILE A 47 -9.57 0.25 -16.17
C ILE A 47 -9.96 1.45 -15.30
N PHE A 48 -11.21 1.91 -15.38
CA PHE A 48 -11.71 3.01 -14.56
C PHE A 48 -11.66 2.66 -13.06
N TYR A 49 -12.12 1.47 -12.67
CA TYR A 49 -12.09 1.04 -11.27
C TYR A 49 -10.67 0.92 -10.73
N GLU A 50 -9.74 0.41 -11.51
CA GLU A 50 -8.34 0.33 -11.11
C GLU A 50 -7.73 1.73 -10.91
N LYS A 51 -8.00 2.68 -11.81
CA LYS A 51 -7.57 4.07 -11.64
C LYS A 51 -8.22 4.76 -10.44
N ALA A 52 -9.51 4.52 -10.22
CA ALA A 52 -10.21 5.06 -9.06
C ALA A 52 -9.64 4.51 -7.74
N TRP A 53 -9.34 3.21 -7.71
CA TRP A 53 -8.69 2.57 -6.58
C TRP A 53 -7.27 3.10 -6.34
N ALA A 54 -6.46 3.22 -7.40
CA ALA A 54 -5.14 3.82 -7.35
C ALA A 54 -5.17 5.26 -6.80
N SER A 55 -6.19 6.06 -7.15
CA SER A 55 -6.37 7.41 -6.61
C SER A 55 -6.56 7.42 -5.09
N THR A 56 -7.22 6.41 -4.53
CA THR A 56 -7.37 6.25 -3.09
C THR A 56 -6.01 5.97 -2.43
N PHE A 57 -5.17 5.17 -3.06
CA PHE A 57 -3.81 4.93 -2.59
C PHE A 57 -2.93 6.17 -2.66
N LEU A 58 -3.14 7.06 -3.63
CA LEU A 58 -2.41 8.34 -3.68
C LEU A 58 -2.69 9.19 -2.44
N LEU A 59 -3.96 9.25 -1.99
CA LEU A 59 -4.30 9.95 -0.76
C LEU A 59 -3.58 9.34 0.45
N VAL A 60 -3.60 8.02 0.58
CA VAL A 60 -2.89 7.30 1.65
C VAL A 60 -1.38 7.57 1.57
N ALA A 61 -0.80 7.56 0.37
CA ALA A 61 0.62 7.85 0.14
C ALA A 61 1.00 9.25 0.60
N ILE A 62 0.21 10.26 0.26
CA ILE A 62 0.43 11.65 0.69
C ILE A 62 0.38 11.75 2.22
N ILE A 63 -0.65 11.20 2.86
CA ILE A 63 -0.77 11.19 4.33
C ILE A 63 0.45 10.50 4.95
N THR A 64 0.89 9.39 4.37
CA THR A 64 2.04 8.62 4.85
C THR A 64 3.33 9.44 4.78
N ILE A 65 3.60 10.12 3.65
CA ILE A 65 4.77 11.00 3.49
C ILE A 65 4.70 12.17 4.49
N VAL A 66 3.57 12.84 4.57
CA VAL A 66 3.38 13.98 5.49
C VAL A 66 3.60 13.54 6.93
N SER A 67 3.07 12.39 7.33
CA SER A 67 3.31 11.82 8.66
C SER A 67 4.79 11.52 8.92
N GLY A 68 5.51 11.04 7.90
CA GLY A 68 6.95 10.79 8.01
C GLY A 68 7.80 12.06 8.10
N GLN A 69 7.39 13.15 7.47
CA GLN A 69 8.19 14.36 7.37
C GLN A 69 7.88 15.42 8.44
N PHE A 70 6.63 15.52 8.88
CA PHE A 70 6.15 16.63 9.69
C PHE A 70 5.63 16.22 11.06
N VAL A 71 5.56 14.92 11.36
CA VAL A 71 5.15 14.41 12.67
C VAL A 71 6.33 13.72 13.34
N GLU A 72 6.46 13.84 14.65
CA GLU A 72 7.58 13.29 15.43
C GLU A 72 7.10 12.53 16.67
N GLY A 73 8.01 11.75 17.26
CA GLY A 73 7.83 11.06 18.53
C GLY A 73 6.69 10.04 18.50
N ARG A 74 6.03 9.88 19.64
CA ARG A 74 4.97 8.90 19.83
C ARG A 74 3.81 9.02 18.82
N THR A 75 3.47 10.24 18.41
CA THR A 75 2.39 10.46 17.44
C THR A 75 2.78 9.87 16.06
N GLN A 76 4.02 10.04 15.64
CA GLN A 76 4.53 9.42 14.42
C GLN A 76 4.50 7.89 14.50
N ALA A 77 4.89 7.33 15.63
CA ALA A 77 4.84 5.89 15.89
C ALA A 77 3.39 5.35 15.80
N ILE A 78 2.42 6.04 16.41
CA ILE A 78 1.00 5.68 16.33
C ILE A 78 0.50 5.74 14.88
N LEU A 79 0.87 6.77 14.10
CA LEU A 79 0.50 6.87 12.69
C LEU A 79 1.10 5.74 11.86
N ALA A 80 2.36 5.36 12.10
CA ALA A 80 3.00 4.23 11.42
C ALA A 80 2.26 2.91 11.72
N ILE A 81 1.86 2.67 12.99
CA ILE A 81 1.06 1.50 13.38
C ILE A 81 -0.31 1.54 12.68
N THR A 82 -0.98 2.68 12.70
CA THR A 82 -2.32 2.82 12.15
C THR A 82 -2.32 2.62 10.63
N ILE A 83 -1.38 3.26 9.93
CA ILE A 83 -1.25 3.13 8.48
C ILE A 83 -0.82 1.70 8.11
N GLY A 84 0.17 1.14 8.79
CA GLY A 84 0.63 -0.23 8.53
C GLY A 84 -0.46 -1.27 8.80
N GLY A 85 -1.09 -1.22 9.97
CA GLY A 85 -2.18 -2.12 10.35
C GLY A 85 -3.41 -1.97 9.45
N GLY A 86 -3.79 -0.74 9.13
CA GLY A 86 -4.89 -0.44 8.20
C GLY A 86 -4.63 -0.99 6.80
N ASN A 87 -3.41 -0.82 6.28
CA ASN A 87 -3.04 -1.41 4.98
C ASN A 87 -3.08 -2.95 5.03
N ILE A 88 -2.54 -3.59 6.06
CA ILE A 88 -2.63 -5.06 6.21
C ILE A 88 -4.09 -5.51 6.16
N LEU A 89 -4.96 -4.86 6.93
CA LEU A 89 -6.39 -5.20 6.93
C LEU A 89 -7.01 -5.02 5.54
N THR A 90 -6.75 -3.89 4.88
CA THR A 90 -7.25 -3.61 3.53
C THR A 90 -6.76 -4.66 2.54
N PHE A 91 -5.49 -5.02 2.58
CA PHE A 91 -4.95 -6.08 1.70
C PHE A 91 -5.57 -7.43 1.97
N ILE A 92 -5.78 -7.83 3.23
CA ILE A 92 -6.46 -9.10 3.55
C ILE A 92 -7.86 -9.10 2.97
N LEU A 93 -8.64 -8.04 3.14
CA LEU A 93 -9.99 -7.94 2.59
C LEU A 93 -9.98 -7.96 1.04
N THR A 94 -9.01 -7.30 0.42
CA THR A 94 -8.84 -7.32 -1.04
C THR A 94 -8.49 -8.73 -1.55
N LEU A 95 -7.58 -9.44 -0.86
CA LEU A 95 -7.21 -10.81 -1.24
C LEU A 95 -8.38 -11.79 -1.10
N LEU A 96 -9.20 -11.65 -0.06
CA LEU A 96 -10.41 -12.45 0.11
C LEU A 96 -11.41 -12.18 -1.02
N ALA A 97 -11.68 -10.91 -1.33
CA ALA A 97 -12.58 -10.53 -2.42
C ALA A 97 -12.05 -10.99 -3.79
N ALA A 98 -10.74 -10.86 -4.03
CA ALA A 98 -10.10 -11.31 -5.26
C ALA A 98 -10.24 -12.83 -5.45
N GLY A 99 -10.03 -13.62 -4.39
CA GLY A 99 -10.20 -15.06 -4.41
C GLY A 99 -11.65 -15.47 -4.72
N ASP A 100 -12.63 -14.83 -4.12
CA ASP A 100 -14.05 -15.11 -4.33
C ASP A 100 -14.51 -14.79 -5.76
N LEU A 101 -13.92 -13.76 -6.39
CA LEU A 101 -14.29 -13.30 -7.73
C LEU A 101 -13.43 -13.89 -8.85
N GLY A 102 -12.39 -14.66 -8.52
CA GLY A 102 -11.43 -15.18 -9.50
C GLY A 102 -10.53 -14.09 -10.09
N TYR A 103 -10.32 -13.00 -9.35
CA TYR A 103 -9.40 -11.93 -9.75
C TYR A 103 -7.95 -12.38 -9.52
N GLY A 104 -7.14 -12.44 -10.57
CA GLY A 104 -5.81 -13.05 -10.58
C GLY A 104 -4.73 -12.36 -9.74
N TYR A 105 -5.09 -11.36 -8.93
CA TYR A 105 -4.16 -10.70 -8.02
C TYR A 105 -3.56 -11.67 -6.99
N THR A 106 -4.29 -12.72 -6.64
CA THR A 106 -3.86 -13.77 -5.71
C THR A 106 -2.92 -14.80 -6.33
N ASP A 107 -2.87 -14.89 -7.66
CA ASP A 107 -2.19 -15.98 -8.38
C ASP A 107 -0.67 -15.92 -8.24
N SER A 108 -0.11 -14.72 -8.03
CA SER A 108 1.31 -14.53 -7.87
C SER A 108 1.66 -13.79 -6.57
N PRO A 109 2.53 -14.36 -5.72
CA PRO A 109 3.05 -13.65 -4.54
C PRO A 109 3.70 -12.31 -4.87
N ALA A 110 4.23 -12.12 -6.08
CA ALA A 110 4.83 -10.87 -6.52
C ALA A 110 3.83 -9.70 -6.52
N ASN A 111 2.53 -9.98 -6.66
CA ASN A 111 1.50 -8.95 -6.69
C ASN A 111 1.15 -8.42 -5.29
N TRP A 112 1.13 -9.28 -4.28
CA TRP A 112 0.64 -8.91 -2.95
C TRP A 112 1.70 -8.92 -1.84
N ALA A 113 2.78 -9.70 -1.98
CA ALA A 113 3.78 -9.80 -0.92
C ALA A 113 4.57 -8.50 -0.68
N PRO A 114 5.04 -7.75 -1.71
CA PRO A 114 5.76 -6.51 -1.48
C PRO A 114 4.95 -5.47 -0.68
N PRO A 115 3.69 -5.14 -1.02
CA PRO A 115 2.90 -4.22 -0.22
C PRO A 115 2.62 -4.74 1.21
N MET A 116 2.45 -6.04 1.40
CA MET A 116 2.28 -6.63 2.74
C MET A 116 3.55 -6.49 3.58
N VAL A 117 4.72 -6.71 3.00
CA VAL A 117 6.02 -6.51 3.70
C VAL A 117 6.20 -5.03 4.08
N MET A 118 5.86 -4.09 3.19
CA MET A 118 5.92 -2.66 3.48
C MET A 118 4.98 -2.27 4.63
N ALA A 119 3.75 -2.77 4.61
CA ALA A 119 2.77 -2.52 5.67
C ALA A 119 3.20 -3.12 7.02
N ALA A 120 3.76 -4.33 7.01
CA ALA A 120 4.33 -4.95 8.21
C ALA A 120 5.54 -4.17 8.73
N GLY A 121 6.40 -3.66 7.85
CA GLY A 121 7.51 -2.81 8.22
C GLY A 121 7.07 -1.51 8.90
N LEU A 122 6.02 -0.86 8.39
CA LEU A 122 5.40 0.30 9.04
C LEU A 122 4.91 -0.03 10.43
N LEU A 123 4.14 -1.11 10.59
CA LEU A 123 3.58 -1.53 11.86
C LEU A 123 4.70 -1.82 12.88
N VAL A 124 5.72 -2.57 12.49
CA VAL A 124 6.86 -2.90 13.35
C VAL A 124 7.67 -1.65 13.71
N SER A 125 7.92 -0.76 12.74
CA SER A 125 8.65 0.48 12.98
C SER A 125 7.95 1.35 14.03
N GLY A 126 6.63 1.50 13.91
CA GLY A 126 5.84 2.24 14.88
C GLY A 126 5.82 1.58 16.26
N TYR A 127 5.63 0.26 16.31
CA TYR A 127 5.62 -0.49 17.58
C TYR A 127 6.93 -0.35 18.35
N LEU A 128 8.07 -0.42 17.69
CA LEU A 128 9.39 -0.28 18.32
C LEU A 128 9.65 1.12 18.88
N HIS A 129 8.92 2.14 18.43
CA HIS A 129 9.11 3.54 18.81
C HIS A 129 7.91 4.13 19.59
N LEU A 130 6.98 3.29 20.05
CA LEU A 130 5.76 3.74 20.71
C LEU A 130 6.02 4.40 22.07
N GLU A 131 7.13 4.08 22.71
CA GLU A 131 7.53 4.63 24.02
C GLU A 131 8.55 5.78 23.92
N ASP A 132 8.97 6.15 22.72
CA ASP A 132 9.85 7.30 22.49
C ASP A 132 9.00 8.59 22.48
#